data_7d0501b2d4e4d42d4bcbd094c8409bd5
#
_entry.id   7d0501b2d4e4d42d4bcbd094c8409bd5
#
_cell.length_a   1.000
_cell.length_b   1.000
_cell.length_c   1.000
_cell.angle_alpha   90.00
_cell.angle_beta   90.00
_cell.angle_gamma   90.00
#
_symmetry.space_group_name_H-M   'P 1'
#
loop_
_entity.id
_entity.type
_entity.pdbx_description
1 polymer ?
#
loop_
_entity_poly.entity_id
_entity_poly.type
_entity_poly.pdbx_seq_one_letter_code
_entity_poly.pdbx_strand_id
1 'polypeptide(L)'
;LFRNSVEPEVLIFFRQTMAQNLTIRLARSTDYDQILKLSEGIYDGHDYLPPRYHTWMAMENLHVMLAFSGNKLASLVACSIIDEGKTVVTRAGRTSPEFCGQGIFKLLQQAIVDFSLKRYPIIQQWRLVTVFSPEMLDNSYENVDEQDSLTCMVLSSTKRPPSFSFNLDSLEIQPCTKEYVCDVIFQKEEEKLFPGKVIQADRFPIEPSLSNINYLMQENDSLHFAVEKCVHDGCRPRSFSLGVRSQYVKFVNWCVTIYSDDPQLYQAHLVHQFKRSCEEIESEFSFVCCHDKKFTKNGIEVLQEFLSLKSDEDIKLRKAYVYEQ
;
A
#
# COMPACT_ATOMS: atom_id res chain seq x y z
N LEU A 1 -31.95 -24.60 5.32
CA LEU A 1 -32.32 -23.27 4.82
C LEU A 1 -31.30 -22.89 3.76
N PHE A 2 -31.71 -23.03 2.50
CA PHE A 2 -30.91 -22.79 1.30
C PHE A 2 -30.61 -21.29 1.20
N ARG A 3 -29.32 -20.92 1.26
CA ARG A 3 -28.86 -19.62 0.78
C ARG A 3 -28.83 -19.67 -0.74
N ASN A 4 -29.77 -18.99 -1.37
CA ASN A 4 -29.70 -18.68 -2.79
C ASN A 4 -28.43 -17.84 -3.01
N SER A 5 -27.43 -18.43 -3.64
CA SER A 5 -26.31 -17.70 -4.22
C SER A 5 -26.85 -16.90 -5.41
N VAL A 6 -27.15 -15.63 -5.17
CA VAL A 6 -27.36 -14.67 -6.25
C VAL A 6 -25.99 -14.49 -6.89
N GLU A 7 -25.79 -15.07 -8.06
CA GLU A 7 -24.63 -14.72 -8.90
C GLU A 7 -24.64 -13.19 -9.09
N PRO A 8 -23.48 -12.51 -8.89
CA PRO A 8 -23.43 -11.08 -9.12
C PRO A 8 -23.79 -10.82 -10.57
N GLU A 9 -24.87 -10.07 -10.79
CA GLU A 9 -25.26 -9.60 -12.12
C GLU A 9 -24.02 -9.02 -12.81
N VAL A 10 -23.64 -9.64 -13.92
CA VAL A 10 -22.55 -9.21 -14.77
C VAL A 10 -22.99 -7.91 -15.42
N LEU A 11 -22.61 -6.76 -14.84
CA LEU A 11 -22.79 -5.45 -15.45
C LEU A 11 -21.85 -5.38 -16.66
N ILE A 12 -22.38 -5.69 -17.83
CA ILE A 12 -21.68 -5.56 -19.10
C ILE A 12 -21.91 -4.13 -19.59
N PHE A 13 -20.89 -3.27 -19.43
CA PHE A 13 -20.91 -1.96 -20.05
C PHE A 13 -20.43 -2.07 -21.50
N PHE A 14 -21.37 -2.06 -22.44
CA PHE A 14 -21.05 -1.86 -23.86
C PHE A 14 -20.93 -0.36 -24.15
N ARG A 15 -19.71 0.18 -24.23
CA ARG A 15 -19.46 1.41 -24.97
C ARG A 15 -18.85 1.05 -26.33
N GLN A 16 -19.63 1.10 -27.37
CA GLN A 16 -19.13 1.14 -28.74
C GLN A 16 -18.47 2.52 -28.97
N THR A 17 -17.17 2.61 -28.77
CA THR A 17 -16.37 3.65 -29.43
C THR A 17 -16.01 3.11 -30.81
N MET A 18 -16.08 3.97 -31.83
CA MET A 18 -16.07 3.64 -33.28
C MET A 18 -14.85 2.85 -33.82
N ALA A 19 -13.98 2.29 -33.00
CA ALA A 19 -12.78 1.58 -33.43
C ALA A 19 -12.46 0.24 -32.72
N GLN A 20 -13.11 -0.12 -31.60
CA GLN A 20 -12.72 -1.35 -30.87
C GLN A 20 -13.93 -2.03 -30.21
N ASN A 21 -14.06 -3.35 -30.40
CA ASN A 21 -14.97 -4.20 -29.61
C ASN A 21 -14.39 -4.37 -28.19
N LEU A 22 -14.58 -3.36 -27.32
CA LEU A 22 -14.17 -3.42 -25.93
C LEU A 22 -15.30 -4.00 -25.08
N THR A 23 -14.97 -5.00 -24.27
CA THR A 23 -15.83 -5.53 -23.22
C THR A 23 -15.22 -5.17 -21.87
N ILE A 24 -15.98 -4.44 -21.03
CA ILE A 24 -15.57 -4.09 -19.66
C ILE A 24 -16.47 -4.86 -18.70
N ARG A 25 -15.86 -5.57 -17.74
CA ARG A 25 -16.56 -6.35 -16.73
C ARG A 25 -15.75 -6.50 -15.45
N LEU A 26 -16.41 -6.91 -14.38
CA LEU A 26 -15.72 -7.37 -13.17
C LEU A 26 -14.90 -8.63 -13.46
N ALA A 27 -13.76 -8.73 -12.76
CA ALA A 27 -12.90 -9.91 -12.80
C ALA A 27 -13.58 -11.12 -12.14
N ARG A 28 -13.13 -12.31 -12.54
CA ARG A 28 -13.51 -13.61 -11.98
C ARG A 28 -12.26 -14.37 -11.59
N SER A 29 -12.36 -15.29 -10.65
CA SER A 29 -11.22 -16.14 -10.25
C SER A 29 -10.58 -16.87 -11.45
N THR A 30 -11.38 -17.17 -12.49
CA THR A 30 -10.93 -17.82 -13.75
C THR A 30 -10.10 -16.91 -14.67
N ASP A 31 -10.01 -15.61 -14.40
CA ASP A 31 -9.22 -14.68 -15.21
C ASP A 31 -7.73 -14.67 -14.82
N TYR A 32 -7.34 -15.43 -13.79
CA TYR A 32 -6.02 -15.41 -13.20
C TYR A 32 -4.87 -15.55 -14.20
N ASP A 33 -4.95 -16.51 -15.11
CA ASP A 33 -3.91 -16.76 -16.12
C ASP A 33 -3.67 -15.54 -17.05
N GLN A 34 -4.75 -14.82 -17.39
CA GLN A 34 -4.63 -13.61 -18.21
C GLN A 34 -4.04 -12.45 -17.40
N ILE A 35 -4.34 -12.38 -16.10
CA ILE A 35 -3.78 -11.39 -15.20
C ILE A 35 -2.29 -11.64 -14.97
N LEU A 36 -1.86 -12.91 -14.83
CA LEU A 36 -0.44 -13.27 -14.79
C LEU A 36 0.30 -12.76 -16.02
N LYS A 37 -0.23 -13.00 -17.22
CA LYS A 37 0.37 -12.51 -18.47
C LYS A 37 0.43 -10.98 -18.52
N LEU A 38 -0.62 -10.28 -18.07
CA LEU A 38 -0.63 -8.82 -18.01
C LEU A 38 0.36 -8.27 -16.99
N SER A 39 0.73 -9.07 -15.99
CA SER A 39 1.67 -8.70 -14.92
C SER A 39 3.12 -9.04 -15.24
N GLU A 40 3.41 -9.72 -16.35
CA GLU A 40 4.76 -10.07 -16.74
C GLU A 40 5.65 -8.82 -16.92
N GLY A 41 6.80 -8.80 -16.26
CA GLY A 41 7.77 -7.70 -16.33
C GLY A 41 7.37 -6.43 -15.56
N ILE A 42 6.23 -6.40 -14.91
CA ILE A 42 5.82 -5.24 -14.10
C ILE A 42 6.70 -5.15 -12.85
N TYR A 43 7.30 -3.98 -12.66
CA TYR A 43 8.12 -3.63 -11.49
C TYR A 43 9.25 -4.63 -11.17
N ASP A 44 9.78 -5.36 -12.16
CA ASP A 44 10.90 -6.30 -11.99
C ASP A 44 10.67 -7.37 -10.91
N GLY A 45 9.40 -7.72 -10.66
CA GLY A 45 8.99 -8.71 -9.67
C GLY A 45 8.48 -8.12 -8.35
N HIS A 46 8.48 -6.79 -8.19
CA HIS A 46 7.82 -6.08 -7.09
C HIS A 46 6.31 -5.90 -7.33
N ASP A 47 5.71 -6.75 -8.17
CA ASP A 47 4.26 -6.73 -8.36
C ASP A 47 3.55 -7.54 -7.27
N TYR A 48 2.61 -6.88 -6.60
CA TYR A 48 1.82 -7.44 -5.51
C TYR A 48 0.51 -8.07 -5.98
N LEU A 49 0.05 -7.76 -7.21
CA LEU A 49 -1.30 -8.18 -7.65
C LEU A 49 -1.42 -9.70 -7.83
N PRO A 50 -0.53 -10.40 -8.56
CA PRO A 50 -0.70 -11.83 -8.78
C PRO A 50 -0.83 -12.66 -7.50
N PRO A 51 0.05 -12.53 -6.50
CA PRO A 51 -0.07 -13.31 -5.28
C PRO A 51 -1.30 -12.97 -4.43
N ARG A 52 -1.83 -11.74 -4.53
CA ARG A 52 -3.02 -11.29 -3.78
C ARG A 52 -4.34 -11.53 -4.50
N TYR A 53 -4.30 -11.89 -5.77
CA TYR A 53 -5.50 -11.90 -6.61
C TYR A 53 -6.65 -12.76 -6.05
N HIS A 54 -6.35 -13.97 -5.60
CA HIS A 54 -7.39 -14.86 -5.05
C HIS A 54 -7.96 -14.35 -3.72
N THR A 55 -7.12 -13.76 -2.88
CA THR A 55 -7.57 -13.07 -1.65
C THR A 55 -8.51 -11.92 -2.02
N TRP A 56 -8.13 -11.10 -3.02
CA TRP A 56 -8.94 -9.99 -3.48
C TRP A 56 -10.31 -10.43 -4.03
N MET A 57 -10.36 -11.56 -4.74
CA MET A 57 -11.64 -12.09 -5.24
C MET A 57 -12.56 -12.58 -4.13
N ALA A 58 -12.06 -12.84 -2.92
CA ALA A 58 -12.85 -13.22 -1.75
C ALA A 58 -13.28 -12.03 -0.88
N MET A 59 -12.74 -10.83 -1.10
CA MET A 59 -13.07 -9.63 -0.33
C MET A 59 -14.30 -8.94 -0.90
N GLU A 60 -15.31 -8.66 -0.05
CA GLU A 60 -16.57 -8.03 -0.48
C GLU A 60 -16.43 -6.56 -0.89
N ASN A 61 -15.45 -5.88 -0.32
CA ASN A 61 -15.21 -4.45 -0.49
C ASN A 61 -13.98 -4.15 -1.38
N LEU A 62 -13.56 -5.13 -2.19
CA LEU A 62 -12.53 -4.96 -3.20
C LEU A 62 -13.06 -5.45 -4.56
N HIS A 63 -12.90 -4.63 -5.57
CA HIS A 63 -13.38 -4.94 -6.92
C HIS A 63 -12.25 -4.77 -7.94
N VAL A 64 -12.11 -5.75 -8.81
CA VAL A 64 -11.18 -5.70 -9.93
C VAL A 64 -12.00 -5.62 -11.21
N MET A 65 -11.71 -4.66 -12.07
CA MET A 65 -12.39 -4.46 -13.34
C MET A 65 -11.42 -4.65 -14.50
N LEU A 66 -11.86 -5.37 -15.52
CA LEU A 66 -11.08 -5.78 -16.67
C LEU A 66 -11.67 -5.21 -17.95
N ALA A 67 -10.81 -4.75 -18.85
CA ALA A 67 -11.16 -4.37 -20.20
C ALA A 67 -10.54 -5.36 -21.21
N PHE A 68 -11.36 -5.94 -22.06
CA PHE A 68 -10.96 -6.89 -23.10
C PHE A 68 -11.13 -6.27 -24.48
N SER A 69 -10.15 -6.48 -25.36
CA SER A 69 -10.27 -6.26 -26.79
C SER A 69 -10.39 -7.63 -27.47
N GLY A 70 -11.59 -7.99 -27.90
CA GLY A 70 -11.90 -9.38 -28.26
C GLY A 70 -11.66 -10.31 -27.06
N ASN A 71 -10.77 -11.30 -27.23
CA ASN A 71 -10.42 -12.26 -26.17
C ASN A 71 -9.15 -11.88 -25.38
N LYS A 72 -8.50 -10.78 -25.72
CA LYS A 72 -7.26 -10.34 -25.05
C LYS A 72 -7.55 -9.37 -23.93
N LEU A 73 -6.99 -9.60 -22.76
CA LEU A 73 -7.02 -8.66 -21.65
C LEU A 73 -6.14 -7.44 -21.99
N ALA A 74 -6.79 -6.30 -22.18
CA ALA A 74 -6.14 -5.04 -22.58
C ALA A 74 -5.74 -4.19 -21.38
N SER A 75 -6.57 -4.12 -20.33
CA SER A 75 -6.32 -3.27 -19.17
C SER A 75 -7.04 -3.79 -17.93
N LEU A 76 -6.51 -3.42 -16.77
CA LEU A 76 -7.01 -3.76 -15.45
C LEU A 76 -6.92 -2.55 -14.52
N VAL A 77 -7.91 -2.41 -13.65
CA VAL A 77 -7.87 -1.53 -12.47
C VAL A 77 -8.59 -2.21 -11.31
N ALA A 78 -8.11 -1.99 -10.09
CA ALA A 78 -8.80 -2.40 -8.88
C ALA A 78 -9.22 -1.19 -8.05
N CYS A 79 -10.26 -1.34 -7.26
CA CYS A 79 -10.64 -0.39 -6.23
C CYS A 79 -10.98 -1.11 -4.92
N SER A 80 -10.60 -0.48 -3.82
CA SER A 80 -10.95 -0.89 -2.47
C SER A 80 -11.91 0.13 -1.88
N ILE A 81 -12.96 -0.35 -1.24
CA ILE A 81 -13.94 0.48 -0.54
C ILE A 81 -13.60 0.41 0.95
N ILE A 82 -13.22 1.53 1.52
CA ILE A 82 -12.74 1.66 2.91
C ILE A 82 -13.48 2.77 3.63
N ASP A 83 -13.06 3.10 4.85
CA ASP A 83 -13.64 4.16 5.67
C ASP A 83 -15.16 3.97 5.79
N GLU A 84 -15.58 2.73 6.12
CA GLU A 84 -17.00 2.35 6.25
C GLU A 84 -17.83 2.61 4.98
N GLY A 85 -17.21 2.52 3.82
CA GLY A 85 -17.86 2.69 2.51
C GLY A 85 -17.80 4.11 1.95
N LYS A 86 -17.13 5.04 2.63
CA LYS A 86 -17.06 6.46 2.24
C LYS A 86 -15.94 6.77 1.27
N THR A 87 -14.88 5.95 1.25
CA THR A 87 -13.68 6.20 0.46
C THR A 87 -13.41 5.07 -0.52
N VAL A 88 -13.10 5.44 -1.75
CA VAL A 88 -12.57 4.54 -2.78
C VAL A 88 -11.07 4.76 -2.91
N VAL A 89 -10.30 3.70 -2.83
CA VAL A 89 -8.87 3.73 -3.18
C VAL A 89 -8.67 2.97 -4.47
N THR A 90 -8.23 3.67 -5.54
CA THR A 90 -7.88 3.02 -6.81
C THR A 90 -6.43 2.52 -6.77
N ARG A 91 -6.22 1.31 -7.31
CA ARG A 91 -4.92 0.63 -7.27
C ARG A 91 -4.75 -0.37 -8.41
N ALA A 92 -3.54 -0.89 -8.54
CA ALA A 92 -3.18 -1.92 -9.51
C ALA A 92 -3.50 -1.58 -10.98
N GLY A 93 -3.62 -0.28 -11.30
CA GLY A 93 -3.90 0.16 -12.67
C GLY A 93 -2.80 -0.23 -13.64
N ARG A 94 -3.15 -0.95 -14.73
CA ARG A 94 -2.20 -1.37 -15.76
C ARG A 94 -2.86 -1.62 -17.10
N THR A 95 -2.09 -1.38 -18.16
CA THR A 95 -2.52 -1.61 -19.54
C THR A 95 -1.42 -2.41 -20.27
N SER A 96 -1.82 -3.42 -21.02
CA SER A 96 -0.90 -4.18 -21.87
C SER A 96 -0.19 -3.24 -22.85
N PRO A 97 1.11 -3.42 -23.10
CA PRO A 97 1.88 -2.54 -24.00
C PRO A 97 1.25 -2.36 -25.38
N GLU A 98 0.65 -3.43 -25.95
CA GLU A 98 0.00 -3.39 -27.25
C GLU A 98 -1.25 -2.47 -27.29
N PHE A 99 -1.80 -2.12 -26.14
CA PHE A 99 -3.01 -1.28 -26.00
C PHE A 99 -2.74 0.09 -25.37
N CYS A 100 -1.48 0.41 -25.09
CA CYS A 100 -1.10 1.72 -24.55
C CYS A 100 -1.43 2.85 -25.54
N GLY A 101 -1.77 4.03 -25.00
CA GLY A 101 -2.10 5.22 -25.81
C GLY A 101 -3.46 5.23 -26.49
N GLN A 102 -4.26 4.15 -26.36
CA GLN A 102 -5.57 4.02 -27.01
C GLN A 102 -6.75 4.48 -26.14
N GLY A 103 -6.49 5.06 -24.97
CA GLY A 103 -7.52 5.57 -24.06
C GLY A 103 -8.32 4.51 -23.30
N ILE A 104 -7.96 3.22 -23.43
CA ILE A 104 -8.68 2.10 -22.79
C ILE A 104 -8.68 2.22 -21.27
N PHE A 105 -7.53 2.60 -20.68
CA PHE A 105 -7.43 2.77 -19.23
C PHE A 105 -8.36 3.86 -18.71
N LYS A 106 -8.49 4.98 -19.43
CA LYS A 106 -9.43 6.06 -19.06
C LYS A 106 -10.89 5.59 -19.07
N LEU A 107 -11.27 4.78 -20.08
CA LEU A 107 -12.61 4.18 -20.12
C LEU A 107 -12.84 3.21 -18.96
N LEU A 108 -11.83 2.43 -18.63
CA LEU A 108 -11.87 1.48 -17.51
C LEU A 108 -11.96 2.19 -16.16
N GLN A 109 -11.21 3.28 -15.96
CA GLN A 109 -11.32 4.13 -14.78
C GLN A 109 -12.72 4.71 -14.64
N GLN A 110 -13.31 5.23 -15.71
CA GLN A 110 -14.68 5.74 -15.65
C GLN A 110 -15.68 4.64 -15.29
N ALA A 111 -15.52 3.43 -15.85
CA ALA A 111 -16.41 2.31 -15.57
C ALA A 111 -16.35 1.86 -14.11
N ILE A 112 -15.15 1.84 -13.48
CA ILE A 112 -15.03 1.47 -12.06
C ILE A 112 -15.57 2.56 -11.14
N VAL A 113 -15.46 3.84 -11.54
CA VAL A 113 -16.10 4.96 -10.84
C VAL A 113 -17.63 4.81 -10.88
N ASP A 114 -18.20 4.65 -12.07
CA ASP A 114 -19.66 4.52 -12.26
C ASP A 114 -20.21 3.30 -11.48
N PHE A 115 -19.47 2.19 -11.51
CA PHE A 115 -19.80 0.98 -10.73
C PHE A 115 -19.78 1.26 -9.23
N SER A 116 -18.72 1.91 -8.72
CA SER A 116 -18.54 2.15 -7.30
C SER A 116 -19.63 3.08 -6.75
N LEU A 117 -19.91 4.19 -7.44
CA LEU A 117 -20.96 5.14 -7.04
C LEU A 117 -22.36 4.50 -7.05
N LYS A 118 -22.63 3.61 -8.01
CA LYS A 118 -23.90 2.87 -8.06
C LYS A 118 -24.03 1.86 -6.91
N ARG A 119 -22.94 1.17 -6.60
CA ARG A 119 -22.91 0.10 -5.58
C ARG A 119 -22.86 0.63 -4.16
N TYR A 120 -22.14 1.75 -3.96
CA TYR A 120 -21.85 2.36 -2.67
C TYR A 120 -22.25 3.85 -2.70
N PRO A 121 -23.53 4.18 -2.51
CA PRO A 121 -24.03 5.55 -2.68
C PRO A 121 -23.54 6.53 -1.61
N ILE A 122 -22.87 6.05 -0.56
CA ILE A 122 -22.30 6.89 0.51
C ILE A 122 -20.84 7.32 0.25
N ILE A 123 -20.25 6.94 -0.90
CA ILE A 123 -18.90 7.36 -1.28
C ILE A 123 -18.85 8.90 -1.32
N GLN A 124 -17.82 9.45 -0.67
CA GLN A 124 -17.54 10.88 -0.57
C GLN A 124 -16.16 11.23 -1.12
N GLN A 125 -15.24 10.28 -1.12
CA GLN A 125 -13.82 10.53 -1.42
C GLN A 125 -13.23 9.46 -2.33
N TRP A 126 -12.25 9.90 -3.15
CA TRP A 126 -11.41 9.04 -3.98
C TRP A 126 -9.96 9.28 -3.62
N ARG A 127 -9.23 8.21 -3.32
CA ARG A 127 -7.81 8.27 -3.03
C ARG A 127 -7.01 7.42 -4.00
N LEU A 128 -5.78 7.86 -4.26
CA LEU A 128 -4.77 7.06 -4.94
C LEU A 128 -3.39 7.35 -4.36
N VAL A 129 -2.51 6.36 -4.39
CA VAL A 129 -1.08 6.56 -4.17
C VAL A 129 -0.34 6.35 -5.47
N THR A 130 0.52 7.28 -5.82
CA THR A 130 1.30 7.23 -7.04
C THR A 130 2.69 7.83 -6.85
N VAL A 131 3.59 7.53 -7.78
CA VAL A 131 4.91 8.15 -7.90
C VAL A 131 4.90 9.37 -8.84
N PHE A 132 3.76 9.66 -9.45
CA PHE A 132 3.60 10.84 -10.33
C PHE A 132 3.47 12.09 -9.48
N SER A 133 4.25 13.11 -9.84
CA SER A 133 4.19 14.42 -9.20
C SER A 133 2.85 15.14 -9.47
N PRO A 134 2.49 16.15 -8.66
CA PRO A 134 1.24 16.91 -8.82
C PRO A 134 1.02 17.46 -10.22
N GLU A 135 2.09 17.91 -10.90
CA GLU A 135 1.99 18.48 -12.24
C GLU A 135 1.55 17.46 -13.32
N MET A 136 1.61 16.17 -13.02
CA MET A 136 1.25 15.09 -13.94
C MET A 136 -0.20 14.61 -13.77
N LEU A 137 -0.89 15.10 -12.76
CA LEU A 137 -2.28 14.74 -12.48
C LEU A 137 -3.24 15.86 -12.86
N ASP A 138 -4.51 15.49 -13.00
CA ASP A 138 -5.61 16.44 -13.21
C ASP A 138 -5.77 17.33 -11.97
N ASN A 139 -6.08 18.61 -12.16
CA ASN A 139 -6.31 19.61 -11.10
C ASN A 139 -7.50 19.25 -10.17
N SER A 140 -8.23 18.19 -10.44
CA SER A 140 -9.29 17.69 -9.57
C SER A 140 -8.80 16.93 -8.33
N TYR A 141 -7.49 16.61 -8.27
CA TYR A 141 -6.88 15.92 -7.14
C TYR A 141 -6.06 16.86 -6.28
N GLU A 142 -6.28 16.81 -4.97
CA GLU A 142 -5.45 17.49 -3.97
C GLU A 142 -4.38 16.53 -3.42
N ASN A 143 -3.15 17.01 -3.29
CA ASN A 143 -2.10 16.25 -2.60
C ASN A 143 -2.27 16.42 -1.10
N VAL A 144 -2.63 15.35 -0.40
CA VAL A 144 -2.87 15.36 1.06
C VAL A 144 -1.70 14.82 1.87
N ASP A 145 -0.79 14.05 1.25
CA ASP A 145 0.43 13.55 1.89
C ASP A 145 1.54 13.31 0.86
N GLU A 146 2.78 13.64 1.22
CA GLU A 146 3.99 13.36 0.44
C GLU A 146 5.01 12.68 1.33
N GLN A 147 5.44 11.48 0.94
CA GLN A 147 6.44 10.71 1.66
C GLN A 147 7.59 10.31 0.73
N ASP A 148 8.80 10.27 1.28
CA ASP A 148 9.92 9.57 0.67
C ASP A 148 9.86 8.08 1.06
N SER A 149 10.28 7.22 0.16
CA SER A 149 10.44 5.79 0.42
C SER A 149 11.82 5.31 0.02
N LEU A 150 12.51 4.67 0.96
CA LEU A 150 13.78 3.99 0.75
C LEU A 150 13.50 2.50 0.55
N THR A 151 14.03 1.94 -0.54
CA THR A 151 13.86 0.51 -0.87
C THR A 151 15.22 -0.13 -1.01
N CYS A 152 15.46 -1.24 -0.32
CA CYS A 152 16.65 -2.06 -0.45
C CYS A 152 16.31 -3.55 -0.43
N MET A 153 17.23 -4.38 -0.96
CA MET A 153 17.14 -5.83 -0.85
C MET A 153 17.94 -6.31 0.36
N VAL A 154 17.32 -7.13 1.20
CA VAL A 154 17.94 -7.76 2.35
C VAL A 154 18.30 -9.20 1.97
N LEU A 155 19.60 -9.45 1.83
CA LEU A 155 20.12 -10.76 1.46
C LEU A 155 20.28 -11.65 2.70
N SER A 156 20.21 -12.95 2.52
CA SER A 156 20.38 -13.92 3.62
C SER A 156 21.72 -13.77 4.34
N SER A 157 22.76 -13.29 3.65
CA SER A 157 24.10 -13.04 4.20
C SER A 157 24.18 -11.80 5.09
N THR A 158 23.26 -10.84 4.95
CA THR A 158 23.29 -9.54 5.65
C THR A 158 22.36 -9.47 6.85
N LYS A 159 21.63 -10.55 7.17
CA LYS A 159 20.62 -10.60 8.25
C LYS A 159 21.14 -10.51 9.67
N ARG A 160 22.45 -10.59 9.90
CA ARG A 160 23.00 -10.39 11.23
C ARG A 160 23.16 -8.89 11.48
N PRO A 161 22.36 -8.29 12.40
CA PRO A 161 22.52 -6.89 12.70
C PRO A 161 23.94 -6.67 13.25
N PRO A 162 24.72 -5.77 12.68
CA PRO A 162 25.96 -5.37 13.26
C PRO A 162 25.72 -4.77 14.66
N SER A 163 26.75 -4.72 15.48
CA SER A 163 26.69 -3.87 16.70
C SER A 163 26.54 -2.44 16.25
N PHE A 164 25.41 -1.80 16.60
CA PHE A 164 25.13 -0.42 16.17
C PHE A 164 26.07 0.57 16.78
N SER A 165 26.50 1.54 15.97
CA SER A 165 27.20 2.76 16.45
C SER A 165 26.22 3.80 17.02
N PHE A 166 24.90 3.68 16.69
CA PHE A 166 23.88 4.60 17.19
C PHE A 166 23.57 4.33 18.66
N ASN A 167 23.75 5.36 19.50
CA ASN A 167 23.36 5.29 20.91
C ASN A 167 21.83 5.48 21.03
N LEU A 168 21.09 4.40 20.83
CA LEU A 168 19.63 4.35 20.99
C LEU A 168 19.22 3.76 22.36
N ASP A 169 20.17 3.56 23.29
CA ASP A 169 19.95 2.85 24.56
C ASP A 169 18.92 3.54 25.48
N SER A 170 18.62 4.81 25.24
CA SER A 170 17.61 5.57 26.00
C SER A 170 16.21 5.56 25.35
N LEU A 171 16.07 5.04 24.11
CA LEU A 171 14.82 5.06 23.35
C LEU A 171 14.34 3.63 23.11
N GLU A 172 13.38 3.19 23.89
CA GLU A 172 12.79 1.87 23.76
C GLU A 172 11.54 1.93 22.88
N ILE A 173 11.59 1.24 21.72
CA ILE A 173 10.44 1.00 20.85
C ILE A 173 9.86 -0.35 21.21
N GLN A 174 8.56 -0.39 21.46
CA GLN A 174 7.85 -1.61 21.85
C GLN A 174 6.74 -1.94 20.86
N PRO A 175 6.48 -3.21 20.59
CA PRO A 175 5.30 -3.62 19.84
C PRO A 175 4.03 -3.27 20.61
N CYS A 176 2.95 -2.96 19.87
CA CYS A 176 1.65 -2.72 20.47
C CYS A 176 0.55 -3.48 19.71
N THR A 177 -0.60 -3.65 20.34
CA THR A 177 -1.74 -4.36 19.76
C THR A 177 -2.58 -3.41 18.88
N LYS A 178 -3.40 -3.99 18.01
CA LYS A 178 -4.34 -3.20 17.19
C LYS A 178 -5.34 -2.43 18.05
N GLU A 179 -5.75 -3.00 19.17
CA GLU A 179 -6.66 -2.35 20.14
C GLU A 179 -5.99 -1.09 20.70
N TYR A 180 -4.75 -1.19 21.16
CA TYR A 180 -3.98 -0.03 21.62
C TYR A 180 -3.85 1.05 20.54
N VAL A 181 -3.55 0.65 19.30
CA VAL A 181 -3.47 1.58 18.16
C VAL A 181 -4.79 2.32 17.98
N CYS A 182 -5.92 1.60 17.97
CA CYS A 182 -7.22 2.22 17.75
C CYS A 182 -7.68 3.08 18.94
N ASP A 183 -7.42 2.63 20.16
CA ASP A 183 -7.93 3.29 21.37
C ASP A 183 -7.03 4.45 21.83
N VAL A 184 -5.73 4.43 21.51
CA VAL A 184 -4.76 5.43 21.96
C VAL A 184 -4.18 6.25 20.82
N ILE A 185 -3.71 5.59 19.73
CA ILE A 185 -2.99 6.27 18.66
C ILE A 185 -3.94 6.97 17.68
N PHE A 186 -5.12 6.40 17.41
CA PHE A 186 -6.09 6.94 16.45
C PHE A 186 -7.14 7.89 17.06
N GLN A 187 -6.90 8.41 18.26
CA GLN A 187 -7.80 9.37 18.88
C GLN A 187 -7.74 10.74 18.17
N LYS A 188 -8.89 11.44 18.09
CA LYS A 188 -9.12 12.65 17.28
C LYS A 188 -8.13 13.84 17.44
N GLU A 189 -7.31 13.85 18.47
CA GLU A 189 -6.41 14.97 18.75
C GLU A 189 -5.00 14.81 18.11
N GLU A 190 -4.77 13.72 17.34
CA GLU A 190 -3.43 13.40 16.81
C GLU A 190 -3.23 13.79 15.35
N GLU A 191 -3.87 14.85 14.88
CA GLU A 191 -3.63 15.45 13.55
C GLU A 191 -2.15 15.78 13.30
N LYS A 192 -1.35 15.91 14.37
CA LYS A 192 0.09 16.17 14.28
C LYS A 192 0.89 14.94 13.87
N LEU A 193 0.45 13.74 14.28
CA LEU A 193 1.19 12.52 14.00
C LEU A 193 0.89 12.01 12.57
N PHE A 194 -0.35 12.18 12.10
CA PHE A 194 -0.79 11.72 10.79
C PHE A 194 -1.20 12.89 9.89
N PRO A 195 -0.29 13.42 9.06
CA PRO A 195 -0.62 14.46 8.11
C PRO A 195 -1.81 14.06 7.23
N GLY A 196 -2.76 14.98 7.01
CA GLY A 196 -3.94 14.72 6.23
C GLY A 196 -4.89 13.65 6.80
N LYS A 197 -4.70 13.22 8.06
CA LYS A 197 -5.48 12.14 8.71
C LYS A 197 -5.41 10.81 7.97
N VAL A 198 -4.35 10.59 7.22
CA VAL A 198 -4.13 9.39 6.42
C VAL A 198 -2.91 8.64 6.90
N ILE A 199 -3.02 7.31 6.97
CA ILE A 199 -1.91 6.41 7.22
C ILE A 199 -1.65 5.63 5.94
N GLN A 200 -0.38 5.50 5.55
CA GLN A 200 0.02 4.64 4.45
C GLN A 200 0.46 3.26 4.98
N ALA A 201 -0.23 2.21 4.55
CA ALA A 201 0.11 0.83 4.85
C ALA A 201 0.46 0.10 3.56
N ASP A 202 1.74 -0.23 3.33
CA ASP A 202 2.23 -0.78 2.06
C ASP A 202 1.76 0.05 0.84
N ARG A 203 1.90 1.38 0.94
CA ARG A 203 1.42 2.36 -0.06
C ARG A 203 -0.10 2.33 -0.28
N PHE A 204 -0.84 1.89 0.71
CA PHE A 204 -2.29 1.90 0.71
C PHE A 204 -2.80 2.93 1.73
N PRO A 205 -3.46 4.03 1.30
CA PRO A 205 -3.84 5.14 2.15
C PRO A 205 -5.17 4.86 2.83
N ILE A 206 -5.19 4.82 4.17
CA ILE A 206 -6.37 4.59 4.99
C ILE A 206 -6.56 5.69 6.02
N GLU A 207 -7.78 5.95 6.45
CA GLU A 207 -8.01 6.69 7.68
C GLU A 207 -7.69 5.83 8.91
N PRO A 208 -7.18 6.45 10.00
CA PRO A 208 -6.92 5.75 11.25
C PRO A 208 -8.23 5.23 11.87
N SER A 209 -8.59 3.97 11.62
CA SER A 209 -9.79 3.34 12.16
C SER A 209 -9.65 1.83 12.32
N LEU A 210 -10.41 1.25 13.24
CA LEU A 210 -10.44 -0.19 13.46
C LEU A 210 -10.94 -0.96 12.22
N SER A 211 -11.92 -0.42 11.52
CA SER A 211 -12.45 -1.03 10.29
C SER A 211 -11.39 -1.17 9.22
N ASN A 212 -10.56 -0.14 9.05
CA ASN A 212 -9.47 -0.14 8.08
C ASN A 212 -8.30 -1.05 8.49
N ILE A 213 -7.97 -1.12 9.77
CA ILE A 213 -6.98 -2.09 10.26
C ILE A 213 -7.47 -3.52 10.00
N ASN A 214 -8.74 -3.82 10.25
CA ASN A 214 -9.31 -5.14 9.96
C ASN A 214 -9.30 -5.43 8.43
N TYR A 215 -9.51 -4.43 7.59
CA TYR A 215 -9.35 -4.54 6.13
C TYR A 215 -7.92 -4.94 5.77
N LEU A 216 -6.92 -4.22 6.29
CA LEU A 216 -5.51 -4.52 6.03
C LEU A 216 -5.11 -5.93 6.48
N MET A 217 -5.64 -6.39 7.61
CA MET A 217 -5.38 -7.75 8.12
C MET A 217 -5.97 -8.86 7.23
N GLN A 218 -7.01 -8.58 6.46
CA GLN A 218 -7.55 -9.53 5.47
C GLN A 218 -6.69 -9.60 4.20
N GLU A 219 -6.03 -8.49 3.85
CA GLU A 219 -5.28 -8.36 2.60
C GLU A 219 -3.82 -8.79 2.73
N ASN A 220 -3.22 -8.66 3.91
CA ASN A 220 -1.79 -8.83 4.11
C ASN A 220 -1.46 -10.01 5.02
N ASP A 221 -0.25 -10.55 4.90
CA ASP A 221 0.20 -11.71 5.68
C ASP A 221 0.28 -11.37 7.18
N SER A 222 0.82 -10.20 7.52
CA SER A 222 0.89 -9.71 8.90
C SER A 222 1.07 -8.19 8.97
N LEU A 223 0.62 -7.62 10.09
CA LEU A 223 0.79 -6.20 10.45
C LEU A 223 1.54 -6.10 11.79
N HIS A 224 2.51 -5.20 11.84
CA HIS A 224 3.36 -4.95 13.01
C HIS A 224 3.30 -3.50 13.43
N PHE A 225 2.62 -3.24 14.53
CA PHE A 225 2.52 -1.92 15.13
C PHE A 225 3.56 -1.75 16.21
N ALA A 226 4.22 -0.60 16.24
CA ALA A 226 5.16 -0.26 17.30
C ALA A 226 5.05 1.23 17.67
N VAL A 227 5.33 1.52 18.94
CA VAL A 227 5.31 2.85 19.53
C VAL A 227 6.54 3.03 20.44
N GLU A 228 6.89 4.27 20.74
CA GLU A 228 7.84 4.53 21.80
C GLU A 228 7.27 4.10 23.15
N LYS A 229 8.12 3.60 24.03
CA LYS A 229 7.73 3.29 25.41
C LYS A 229 7.52 4.56 26.19
N CYS A 230 6.31 4.78 26.63
CA CYS A 230 6.00 5.91 27.51
C CYS A 230 6.56 5.69 28.91
N VAL A 231 7.24 6.70 29.45
CA VAL A 231 7.90 6.63 30.77
C VAL A 231 6.91 6.80 31.93
N HIS A 232 5.75 7.43 31.67
CA HIS A 232 4.74 7.73 32.68
C HIS A 232 3.36 7.23 32.28
N ASP A 233 2.57 6.79 33.26
CA ASP A 233 1.15 6.43 33.04
C ASP A 233 0.40 7.63 32.46
N GLY A 234 -0.34 7.37 31.36
CA GLY A 234 -1.13 8.39 30.65
C GLY A 234 -0.35 9.22 29.64
N CYS A 235 0.95 8.95 29.45
CA CYS A 235 1.73 9.54 28.35
C CYS A 235 1.26 8.97 27.02
N ARG A 236 1.03 9.84 26.04
CA ARG A 236 0.73 9.41 24.67
C ARG A 236 2.02 9.31 23.85
N PRO A 237 2.17 8.26 23.03
CA PRO A 237 3.33 8.15 22.15
C PRO A 237 3.39 9.32 21.15
N ARG A 238 4.60 9.82 20.92
CA ARG A 238 4.91 10.89 19.94
C ARG A 238 5.36 10.29 18.60
N SER A 239 5.47 8.98 18.54
CA SER A 239 5.93 8.25 17.38
C SER A 239 5.19 6.93 17.20
N PHE A 240 5.03 6.52 15.95
CA PHE A 240 4.33 5.30 15.59
C PHE A 240 4.96 4.70 14.32
N SER A 241 5.01 3.39 14.23
CA SER A 241 5.34 2.72 12.98
C SER A 241 4.40 1.54 12.72
N LEU A 242 4.10 1.35 11.44
CA LEU A 242 3.33 0.24 10.92
C LEU A 242 4.18 -0.52 9.90
N GLY A 243 4.60 -1.73 10.26
CA GLY A 243 5.21 -2.70 9.35
C GLY A 243 4.15 -3.60 8.75
N VAL A 244 4.22 -3.80 7.44
CA VAL A 244 3.33 -4.69 6.68
C VAL A 244 4.17 -5.72 5.95
N ARG A 245 3.95 -7.00 6.29
CA ARG A 245 4.51 -8.11 5.53
C ARG A 245 3.53 -8.53 4.44
N SER A 246 4.03 -8.69 3.22
CA SER A 246 3.20 -9.06 2.08
C SER A 246 3.99 -9.86 1.04
N GLN A 247 3.31 -10.76 0.33
CA GLN A 247 3.91 -11.51 -0.77
C GLN A 247 3.88 -10.70 -2.06
N TYR A 248 5.04 -10.58 -2.72
CA TYR A 248 5.20 -10.08 -4.09
C TYR A 248 5.57 -11.25 -5.01
N VAL A 249 5.57 -11.03 -6.32
CA VAL A 249 5.81 -12.10 -7.29
C VAL A 249 7.14 -12.82 -7.06
N LYS A 250 8.24 -12.08 -6.83
CA LYS A 250 9.58 -12.71 -6.68
C LYS A 250 10.04 -12.87 -5.24
N PHE A 251 9.54 -12.07 -4.31
CA PHE A 251 10.03 -12.05 -2.93
C PHE A 251 8.97 -11.59 -1.94
N VAL A 252 9.22 -11.84 -0.68
CA VAL A 252 8.47 -11.21 0.41
C VAL A 252 8.84 -9.74 0.48
N ASN A 253 7.88 -8.89 0.72
CA ASN A 253 8.07 -7.45 0.96
C ASN A 253 7.76 -7.12 2.42
N TRP A 254 8.62 -6.37 3.07
CA TRP A 254 8.35 -5.71 4.33
C TRP A 254 8.31 -4.21 4.08
N CYS A 255 7.13 -3.62 4.17
CA CYS A 255 6.95 -2.18 4.02
C CYS A 255 6.64 -1.58 5.38
N VAL A 256 7.48 -0.68 5.86
CA VAL A 256 7.24 0.08 7.08
C VAL A 256 6.93 1.52 6.75
N THR A 257 5.94 2.10 7.43
CA THR A 257 5.72 3.54 7.48
C THR A 257 5.97 4.04 8.89
N ILE A 258 6.79 5.10 9.00
CA ILE A 258 7.22 5.67 10.29
C ILE A 258 6.72 7.10 10.39
N TYR A 259 6.00 7.39 11.47
CA TYR A 259 5.50 8.69 11.86
C TYR A 259 6.20 9.17 13.12
N SER A 260 6.94 10.26 13.00
CA SER A 260 7.66 10.90 14.11
C SER A 260 8.07 12.31 13.71
N ASP A 261 8.23 13.20 14.70
CA ASP A 261 8.89 14.50 14.52
C ASP A 261 10.32 14.50 15.05
N ASP A 262 10.73 13.45 15.76
CA ASP A 262 12.02 13.30 16.39
C ASP A 262 12.94 12.37 15.59
N PRO A 263 14.14 12.82 15.16
CA PRO A 263 15.06 12.01 14.37
C PRO A 263 15.55 10.74 15.08
N GLN A 264 15.70 10.79 16.40
CA GLN A 264 16.19 9.63 17.16
C GLN A 264 15.08 8.58 17.30
N LEU A 265 13.82 9.01 17.54
CA LEU A 265 12.67 8.11 17.53
C LEU A 265 12.46 7.49 16.14
N TYR A 266 12.61 8.29 15.07
CA TYR A 266 12.57 7.77 13.71
C TYR A 266 13.60 6.65 13.50
N GLN A 267 14.86 6.88 13.86
CA GLN A 267 15.92 5.88 13.76
C GLN A 267 15.63 4.64 14.61
N ALA A 268 15.15 4.83 15.84
CA ALA A 268 14.78 3.73 16.73
C ALA A 268 13.66 2.85 16.14
N HIS A 269 12.62 3.47 15.54
CA HIS A 269 11.56 2.74 14.83
C HIS A 269 12.09 1.98 13.61
N LEU A 270 12.95 2.60 12.81
CA LEU A 270 13.54 1.96 11.64
C LEU A 270 14.34 0.72 12.04
N VAL A 271 15.19 0.86 13.06
CA VAL A 271 15.96 -0.24 13.64
C VAL A 271 15.05 -1.36 14.16
N HIS A 272 14.01 -1.02 14.92
CA HIS A 272 13.05 -1.97 15.47
C HIS A 272 12.35 -2.78 14.36
N GLN A 273 11.80 -2.10 13.37
CA GLN A 273 11.08 -2.73 12.27
C GLN A 273 12.00 -3.56 11.36
N PHE A 274 13.23 -3.11 11.14
CA PHE A 274 14.21 -3.88 10.38
C PHE A 274 14.60 -5.18 11.10
N LYS A 275 14.89 -5.12 12.40
CA LYS A 275 15.15 -6.34 13.21
C LYS A 275 13.99 -7.30 13.15
N ARG A 276 12.77 -6.77 13.31
CA ARG A 276 11.55 -7.58 13.23
C ARG A 276 11.37 -8.28 11.88
N SER A 277 11.63 -7.57 10.79
CA SER A 277 11.57 -8.17 9.45
C SER A 277 12.58 -9.30 9.26
N CYS A 278 13.80 -9.15 9.78
CA CYS A 278 14.83 -10.19 9.74
C CYS A 278 14.49 -11.43 10.58
N GLU A 279 13.75 -11.26 11.68
CA GLU A 279 13.27 -12.37 12.53
C GLU A 279 12.15 -13.16 11.87
N GLU A 280 11.25 -12.49 11.13
CA GLU A 280 10.07 -13.13 10.54
C GLU A 280 10.27 -13.70 9.15
N ILE A 281 11.24 -13.17 8.40
CA ILE A 281 11.44 -13.57 7.01
C ILE A 281 12.78 -14.31 6.92
N GLU A 282 12.75 -15.61 6.68
CA GLU A 282 13.97 -16.43 6.55
C GLU A 282 14.68 -16.27 5.19
N SER A 283 13.91 -16.04 4.12
CA SER A 283 14.44 -15.85 2.76
C SER A 283 14.96 -14.41 2.55
N GLU A 284 15.51 -14.15 1.39
CA GLU A 284 15.76 -12.77 0.92
C GLU A 284 14.44 -12.02 0.76
N PHE A 285 14.45 -10.72 1.05
CA PHE A 285 13.23 -9.91 0.98
C PHE A 285 13.51 -8.46 0.58
N SER A 286 12.50 -7.79 0.10
CA SER A 286 12.50 -6.34 -0.12
C SER A 286 12.11 -5.63 1.16
N PHE A 287 12.92 -4.68 1.61
CA PHE A 287 12.60 -3.78 2.72
C PHE A 287 12.30 -2.39 2.17
N VAL A 288 11.14 -1.85 2.51
CA VAL A 288 10.69 -0.52 2.10
C VAL A 288 10.39 0.30 3.34
N CYS A 289 11.00 1.48 3.47
CA CYS A 289 10.72 2.42 4.54
C CYS A 289 10.09 3.70 3.98
N CYS A 290 8.85 3.99 4.33
CA CYS A 290 8.13 5.22 4.01
C CYS A 290 8.18 6.18 5.19
N HIS A 291 8.46 7.47 4.94
CA HIS A 291 8.67 8.46 5.98
C HIS A 291 8.58 9.90 5.44
N ASP A 292 8.49 10.87 6.34
CA ASP A 292 8.63 12.29 6.00
C ASP A 292 10.02 12.55 5.38
N LYS A 293 10.07 13.29 4.28
CA LYS A 293 11.29 13.63 3.53
C LYS A 293 12.42 14.21 4.37
N LYS A 294 12.10 14.85 5.51
CA LYS A 294 13.12 15.38 6.45
C LYS A 294 14.03 14.30 7.01
N PHE A 295 13.60 13.03 7.01
CA PHE A 295 14.35 11.89 7.55
C PHE A 295 15.08 11.05 6.52
N THR A 296 15.02 11.39 5.23
CA THR A 296 15.62 10.60 4.15
C THR A 296 17.10 10.33 4.39
N LYS A 297 17.87 11.35 4.80
CA LYS A 297 19.28 11.19 5.10
C LYS A 297 19.52 10.24 6.27
N ASN A 298 18.77 10.40 7.36
CA ASN A 298 18.87 9.53 8.54
C ASN A 298 18.53 8.07 8.18
N GLY A 299 17.51 7.85 7.33
CA GLY A 299 17.13 6.52 6.86
C GLY A 299 18.22 5.85 6.03
N ILE A 300 18.86 6.59 5.10
CA ILE A 300 19.99 6.10 4.32
C ILE A 300 21.14 5.68 5.23
N GLU A 301 21.56 6.54 6.16
CA GLU A 301 22.64 6.26 7.10
C GLU A 301 22.39 4.98 7.91
N VAL A 302 21.17 4.82 8.45
CA VAL A 302 20.79 3.63 9.21
C VAL A 302 20.81 2.37 8.33
N LEU A 303 20.23 2.40 7.14
CA LEU A 303 20.19 1.24 6.24
C LEU A 303 21.57 0.86 5.72
N GLN A 304 22.45 1.82 5.45
CA GLN A 304 23.83 1.57 5.05
C GLN A 304 24.60 0.84 6.15
N GLU A 305 24.48 1.29 7.40
CA GLU A 305 25.12 0.62 8.53
C GLU A 305 24.59 -0.80 8.72
N PHE A 306 23.26 -0.98 8.67
CA PHE A 306 22.63 -2.29 8.82
C PHE A 306 23.07 -3.30 7.77
N LEU A 307 23.06 -2.89 6.53
CA LEU A 307 23.32 -3.76 5.38
C LEU A 307 24.81 -3.80 5.02
N SER A 308 25.65 -3.05 5.76
CA SER A 308 27.09 -2.87 5.43
C SER A 308 27.28 -2.44 3.97
N LEU A 309 26.38 -1.58 3.47
CA LEU A 309 26.43 -1.07 2.11
C LEU A 309 27.58 -0.08 1.95
N LYS A 310 28.28 -0.15 0.83
CA LYS A 310 29.42 0.72 0.51
C LYS A 310 29.01 1.97 -0.24
N SER A 311 27.81 1.99 -0.82
CA SER A 311 27.29 3.11 -1.60
C SER A 311 25.77 3.25 -1.46
N ASP A 312 25.24 4.43 -1.80
CA ASP A 312 23.81 4.73 -1.82
C ASP A 312 23.10 4.04 -3.00
N GLU A 313 23.83 3.51 -3.98
CA GLU A 313 23.28 2.90 -5.19
C GLU A 313 22.40 1.66 -4.90
N ASP A 314 22.68 0.99 -3.76
CA ASP A 314 21.91 -0.18 -3.33
C ASP A 314 20.60 0.22 -2.63
N ILE A 315 20.41 1.51 -2.33
CA ILE A 315 19.19 2.05 -1.71
C ILE A 315 18.47 2.92 -2.74
N LYS A 316 17.30 2.47 -3.19
CA LYS A 316 16.48 3.20 -4.15
C LYS A 316 15.58 4.20 -3.42
N LEU A 317 15.78 5.48 -3.64
CA LEU A 317 14.89 6.53 -3.18
C LEU A 317 13.74 6.72 -4.19
N ARG A 318 12.52 6.76 -3.71
CA ARG A 318 11.31 7.11 -4.48
C ARG A 318 10.44 8.04 -3.67
N LYS A 319 9.63 8.82 -4.35
CA LYS A 319 8.54 9.61 -3.75
C LYS A 319 7.23 8.88 -3.89
N ALA A 320 6.38 9.02 -2.89
CA ALA A 320 5.00 8.57 -2.93
C ALA A 320 4.09 9.75 -2.55
N TYR A 321 3.09 9.99 -3.36
CA TYR A 321 2.10 11.04 -3.16
C TYR A 321 0.74 10.41 -2.92
N VAL A 322 0.03 10.88 -1.90
CA VAL A 322 -1.37 10.54 -1.64
C VAL A 322 -2.23 11.68 -2.18
N TYR A 323 -3.12 11.34 -3.08
CA TYR A 323 -4.07 12.28 -3.66
C TYR A 323 -5.48 11.94 -3.25
N GLU A 324 -6.28 13.00 -3.05
CA GLU A 324 -7.69 12.92 -2.70
C GLU A 324 -8.52 13.81 -3.66
N GLN A 325 -9.75 13.33 -3.96
CA GLN A 325 -10.75 14.03 -4.78
C GLN A 325 -12.13 13.90 -4.15
#